data_b5b71d4937f8e25f3083a3a6a0beff68
#
_entry.id   b5b71d4937f8e25f3083a3a6a0beff68
#
_cell.length_a   1.000
_cell.length_b   1.000
_cell.length_c   1.000
_cell.angle_alpha   90.00
_cell.angle_beta   90.00
_cell.angle_gamma   90.00
#
_symmetry.space_group_name_H-M   'P 1'
#
loop_
_entity.id
_entity.type
_entity.pdbx_description
1 polymer ?
#
loop_
_entity_poly.entity_id
_entity_poly.type
_entity_poly.pdbx_seq_one_letter_code
_entity_poly.pdbx_strand_id
1 'polypeptide(L)'
;PIAKAIVYFVISKLNNIYEQLPKQAVNDDYVQIRHFTIIDEAHYMLDFDNQPLRNLIAVGRNKGLSIILATQNMDSFKSKYFDFLANAQYPLIMKQQSISDSIIKDLFGVTGREFQEIKSEIAGLQKGELIIKDNTMAMLGLGGKMYKKIKVTHLI
;
A
#
# COMPACT_ATOMS: atom_id res chain seq x y z
N PRO A 1 -19.67 -9.08 12.16
CA PRO A 1 -19.72 -7.93 13.08
C PRO A 1 -18.63 -8.00 14.16
N ILE A 2 -18.51 -9.11 14.91
CA ILE A 2 -17.57 -9.23 16.04
C ILE A 2 -16.11 -9.11 15.62
N ALA A 3 -15.69 -9.78 14.54
CA ALA A 3 -14.31 -9.71 14.05
C ALA A 3 -13.89 -8.28 13.70
N LYS A 4 -14.76 -7.50 13.02
CA LYS A 4 -14.50 -6.08 12.72
C LYS A 4 -14.31 -5.26 14.00
N ALA A 5 -15.12 -5.50 15.03
CA ALA A 5 -15.00 -4.81 16.31
C ALA A 5 -13.67 -5.14 17.01
N ILE A 6 -13.29 -6.41 17.05
CA ILE A 6 -12.01 -6.84 17.65
C ILE A 6 -10.83 -6.15 16.96
N VAL A 7 -10.77 -6.20 15.63
CA VAL A 7 -9.68 -5.55 14.88
C VAL A 7 -9.70 -4.04 15.09
N TYR A 8 -10.87 -3.40 15.11
CA TYR A 8 -11.00 -1.98 15.42
C TYR A 8 -10.42 -1.63 16.80
N PHE A 9 -10.73 -2.42 17.84
CA PHE A 9 -10.17 -2.21 19.17
C PHE A 9 -8.66 -2.40 19.22
N VAL A 10 -8.12 -3.42 18.53
CA VAL A 10 -6.67 -3.64 18.44
C VAL A 10 -5.99 -2.45 17.77
N ILE A 11 -6.51 -2.00 16.64
CA ILE A 11 -5.98 -0.83 15.91
C ILE A 11 -6.08 0.43 16.77
N SER A 12 -7.21 0.65 17.47
CA SER A 12 -7.38 1.78 18.38
C SER A 12 -6.37 1.76 19.51
N LYS A 13 -6.11 0.58 20.08
CA LYS A 13 -5.11 0.43 21.15
C LYS A 13 -3.70 0.73 20.62
N LEU A 14 -3.34 0.22 19.44
CA LEU A 14 -2.07 0.53 18.79
C LEU A 14 -1.93 2.04 18.56
N ASN A 15 -2.96 2.68 17.98
CA ASN A 15 -2.97 4.12 17.74
C ASN A 15 -2.68 4.89 19.03
N ASN A 16 -3.41 4.60 20.12
CA ASN A 16 -3.24 5.27 21.41
C ASN A 16 -1.83 5.09 21.97
N ILE A 17 -1.25 3.90 21.86
CA ILE A 17 0.12 3.64 22.31
C ILE A 17 1.12 4.47 21.51
N TYR A 18 0.98 4.46 20.17
CA TYR A 18 1.93 5.17 19.31
C TYR A 18 1.78 6.68 19.34
N GLU A 19 0.58 7.22 19.60
CA GLU A 19 0.39 8.66 19.80
C GLU A 19 1.19 9.18 21.00
N GLN A 20 1.32 8.38 22.06
CA GLN A 20 2.06 8.74 23.28
C GLN A 20 3.58 8.60 23.13
N LEU A 21 4.06 7.85 22.13
CA LEU A 21 5.50 7.68 21.93
C LEU A 21 6.14 8.94 21.32
N PRO A 22 7.39 9.25 21.69
CA PRO A 22 8.14 10.31 21.02
C PRO A 22 8.37 9.95 19.55
N LYS A 23 8.50 10.98 18.71
CA LYS A 23 8.96 10.78 17.34
C LYS A 23 10.33 10.11 17.34
N GLN A 24 10.57 9.26 16.35
CA GLN A 24 11.89 8.67 16.13
C GLN A 24 12.85 9.75 15.62
N ALA A 25 14.10 9.66 16.05
CA ALA A 25 15.17 10.40 15.40
C ALA A 25 15.35 9.87 13.97
N VAL A 26 15.61 10.78 13.04
CA VAL A 26 15.99 10.45 11.67
C VAL A 26 17.51 10.32 11.67
N ASN A 27 18.03 9.13 11.37
CA ASN A 27 19.46 8.88 11.22
C ASN A 27 19.71 8.56 9.74
N ASP A 28 20.58 9.30 9.07
CA ASP A 28 20.97 9.06 7.67
C ASP A 28 19.78 8.81 6.73
N ASP A 29 18.76 9.67 6.79
CA ASP A 29 17.53 9.60 5.99
C ASP A 29 16.59 8.40 6.26
N TYR A 30 16.81 7.64 7.32
CA TYR A 30 15.88 6.57 7.69
C TYR A 30 15.34 6.69 9.12
N VAL A 31 14.17 6.10 9.32
CA VAL A 31 13.52 5.96 10.65
C VAL A 31 13.47 4.49 11.01
N GLN A 32 13.99 4.13 12.17
CA GLN A 32 13.97 2.74 12.63
C GLN A 32 12.54 2.25 12.83
N ILE A 33 12.21 1.06 12.29
CA ILE A 33 10.91 0.44 12.49
C ILE A 33 10.86 -0.14 13.92
N ARG A 34 9.90 0.33 14.72
CA ARG A 34 9.58 -0.19 16.06
C ARG A 34 8.53 -1.28 16.01
N HIS A 35 7.58 -1.15 15.07
CA HIS A 35 6.46 -2.06 14.97
C HIS A 35 6.07 -2.27 13.52
N PHE A 36 5.75 -3.50 13.19
CA PHE A 36 5.31 -3.91 11.87
C PHE A 36 3.95 -4.60 11.98
N THR A 37 2.95 -4.04 11.32
CA THR A 37 1.59 -4.58 11.33
C THR A 37 1.18 -5.02 9.94
N ILE A 38 0.72 -6.26 9.81
CA ILE A 38 0.14 -6.78 8.57
C ILE A 38 -1.35 -7.01 8.80
N ILE A 39 -2.17 -6.41 7.95
CA ILE A 39 -3.63 -6.60 7.94
C ILE A 39 -3.98 -7.29 6.64
N ASP A 40 -4.25 -8.59 6.72
CA ASP A 40 -4.75 -9.37 5.59
C ASP A 40 -6.27 -9.18 5.46
N GLU A 41 -6.78 -9.33 4.22
CA GLU A 41 -8.18 -9.05 3.86
C GLU A 41 -8.65 -7.67 4.35
N ALA A 42 -7.78 -6.67 4.16
CA ALA A 42 -7.95 -5.32 4.68
C ALA A 42 -9.27 -4.66 4.25
N HIS A 43 -9.88 -5.10 3.13
CA HIS A 43 -11.15 -4.57 2.65
C HIS A 43 -12.25 -4.58 3.73
N TYR A 44 -12.24 -5.56 4.65
CA TYR A 44 -13.18 -5.57 5.78
C TYR A 44 -13.02 -4.40 6.75
N MET A 45 -11.84 -3.78 6.76
CA MET A 45 -11.51 -2.65 7.63
C MET A 45 -11.59 -1.30 6.93
N LEU A 46 -11.63 -1.30 5.59
CA LEU A 46 -11.66 -0.10 4.76
C LEU A 46 -13.08 0.33 4.39
N ASP A 47 -14.07 -0.55 4.58
CA ASP A 47 -15.48 -0.33 4.23
C ASP A 47 -16.20 0.68 5.14
N PHE A 48 -15.63 1.01 6.30
CA PHE A 48 -16.22 1.92 7.27
C PHE A 48 -15.20 2.96 7.75
N ASP A 49 -15.70 3.99 8.45
CA ASP A 49 -14.82 5.03 8.99
C ASP A 49 -13.97 4.48 10.14
N ASN A 50 -12.73 4.08 9.79
CA ASN A 50 -11.74 3.59 10.74
C ASN A 50 -10.70 4.67 11.03
N GLN A 51 -11.10 5.66 11.82
CA GLN A 51 -10.22 6.79 12.17
C GLN A 51 -8.90 6.35 12.80
N PRO A 52 -8.84 5.38 13.74
CA PRO A 52 -7.56 4.91 14.28
C PRO A 52 -6.61 4.39 13.21
N LEU A 53 -7.09 3.63 12.23
CA LEU A 53 -6.26 3.13 11.12
C LEU A 53 -5.73 4.27 10.26
N ARG A 54 -6.58 5.24 9.93
CA ARG A 54 -6.15 6.42 9.17
C ARG A 54 -5.07 7.21 9.90
N ASN A 55 -5.23 7.42 11.19
CA ASN A 55 -4.23 8.09 12.02
C ASN A 55 -2.91 7.33 12.05
N LEU A 56 -2.95 6.01 12.24
CA LEU A 56 -1.73 5.18 12.22
C LEU A 56 -0.99 5.29 10.89
N ILE A 57 -1.71 5.30 9.77
CA ILE A 57 -1.09 5.45 8.43
C ILE A 57 -0.51 6.85 8.26
N ALA A 58 -1.25 7.89 8.64
CA ALA A 58 -0.84 9.28 8.46
C ALA A 58 0.37 9.69 9.32
N VAL A 59 0.42 9.23 10.57
CA VAL A 59 1.44 9.68 11.54
C VAL A 59 2.39 8.56 11.98
N GLY A 60 2.07 7.31 11.71
CA GLY A 60 2.81 6.15 12.20
C GLY A 60 4.25 6.11 11.72
N ARG A 61 4.53 6.58 10.50
CA ARG A 61 5.89 6.64 9.93
C ARG A 61 6.87 7.38 10.88
N ASN A 62 6.48 8.54 11.38
CA ASN A 62 7.33 9.34 12.28
C ASN A 62 7.53 8.69 13.65
N LYS A 63 6.75 7.66 13.95
CA LYS A 63 6.80 6.89 15.19
C LYS A 63 7.49 5.53 15.01
N GLY A 64 7.95 5.23 13.81
CA GLY A 64 8.55 3.94 13.48
C GLY A 64 7.53 2.81 13.31
N LEU A 65 6.30 3.12 12.91
CA LEU A 65 5.27 2.14 12.59
C LEU A 65 5.25 1.89 11.09
N SER A 66 5.32 0.64 10.68
CA SER A 66 5.09 0.20 9.29
C SER A 66 3.83 -0.65 9.21
N ILE A 67 2.97 -0.37 8.25
CA ILE A 67 1.70 -1.08 8.05
C ILE A 67 1.66 -1.63 6.62
N ILE A 68 1.34 -2.91 6.50
CA ILE A 68 0.99 -3.54 5.22
C ILE A 68 -0.50 -3.85 5.25
N LEU A 69 -1.22 -3.37 4.24
CA LEU A 69 -2.61 -3.71 3.99
C LEU A 69 -2.65 -4.62 2.76
N ALA A 70 -3.16 -5.84 2.92
CA ALA A 70 -3.34 -6.77 1.83
C ALA A 70 -4.83 -6.95 1.53
N THR A 71 -5.21 -6.96 0.26
CA THR A 71 -6.59 -7.21 -0.17
C THR A 71 -6.62 -7.79 -1.56
N GLN A 72 -7.63 -8.59 -1.85
CA GLN A 72 -7.93 -9.09 -3.19
C GLN A 72 -8.74 -8.08 -4.01
N ASN A 73 -9.35 -7.09 -3.36
CA ASN A 73 -10.15 -6.05 -4.02
C ASN A 73 -9.44 -4.68 -3.95
N MET A 74 -8.80 -4.29 -5.03
CA MET A 74 -8.08 -3.02 -5.14
C MET A 74 -8.99 -1.79 -4.96
N ASP A 75 -10.27 -1.89 -5.36
CA ASP A 75 -11.20 -0.76 -5.24
C ASP A 75 -11.48 -0.39 -3.77
N SER A 76 -11.29 -1.32 -2.84
CA SER A 76 -11.43 -1.07 -1.40
C SER A 76 -10.46 -0.02 -0.88
N PHE A 77 -9.31 0.17 -1.53
CA PHE A 77 -8.36 1.21 -1.15
C PHE A 77 -8.84 2.64 -1.47
N LYS A 78 -9.86 2.78 -2.33
CA LYS A 78 -10.54 4.05 -2.59
C LYS A 78 -11.80 4.19 -1.73
N SER A 79 -11.60 4.21 -0.42
CA SER A 79 -12.70 4.46 0.52
C SER A 79 -13.14 5.92 0.45
N LYS A 80 -14.46 6.16 0.63
CA LYS A 80 -15.00 7.54 0.78
C LYS A 80 -14.46 8.28 2.01
N TYR A 81 -13.86 7.56 2.94
CA TYR A 81 -13.34 8.12 4.19
C TYR A 81 -11.86 8.47 4.11
N PHE A 82 -11.10 7.78 3.26
CA PHE A 82 -9.65 7.96 3.16
C PHE A 82 -9.10 7.35 1.88
N ASP A 83 -8.22 8.07 1.20
CA ASP A 83 -7.50 7.55 0.04
C ASP A 83 -6.24 6.81 0.49
N PHE A 84 -6.39 5.49 0.63
CA PHE A 84 -5.28 4.61 1.04
C PHE A 84 -4.23 4.49 -0.06
N LEU A 85 -4.61 4.61 -1.35
CA LEU A 85 -3.67 4.54 -2.46
C LEU A 85 -2.74 5.75 -2.51
N ALA A 86 -3.29 6.95 -2.29
CA ALA A 86 -2.49 8.17 -2.24
C ALA A 86 -1.48 8.17 -1.08
N ASN A 87 -1.79 7.42 0.00
CA ASN A 87 -0.93 7.29 1.17
C ASN A 87 -0.04 6.04 1.14
N ALA A 88 -0.19 5.17 0.13
CA ALA A 88 0.65 3.99 -0.03
C ALA A 88 2.04 4.37 -0.54
N GLN A 89 3.07 4.11 0.26
CA GLN A 89 4.45 4.39 -0.12
C GLN A 89 4.98 3.38 -1.13
N TYR A 90 4.62 2.12 -0.96
CA TYR A 90 5.09 1.00 -1.78
C TYR A 90 3.91 0.12 -2.22
N PRO A 91 3.16 0.50 -3.27
CA PRO A 91 2.11 -0.36 -3.81
C PRO A 91 2.72 -1.59 -4.48
N LEU A 92 2.26 -2.78 -4.06
CA LEU A 92 2.64 -4.08 -4.62
C LEU A 92 1.40 -4.67 -5.30
N ILE A 93 1.43 -4.85 -6.61
CA ILE A 93 0.29 -5.35 -7.37
C ILE A 93 0.59 -6.76 -7.87
N MET A 94 -0.13 -7.73 -7.35
CA MET A 94 -0.15 -9.10 -7.84
C MET A 94 -1.17 -9.24 -8.96
N LYS A 95 -1.27 -10.43 -9.56
CA LYS A 95 -2.25 -10.73 -10.62
C LYS A 95 -3.66 -10.33 -10.20
N GLN A 96 -4.30 -9.54 -11.05
CA GLN A 96 -5.71 -9.16 -10.95
C GLN A 96 -6.43 -9.60 -12.21
N GLN A 97 -7.63 -10.16 -12.08
CA GLN A 97 -8.48 -10.46 -13.25
C GLN A 97 -9.11 -9.20 -13.81
N SER A 98 -9.45 -8.27 -12.93
CA SER A 98 -9.91 -6.94 -13.30
C SER A 98 -9.34 -5.92 -12.32
N ILE A 99 -8.91 -4.80 -12.84
CA ILE A 99 -8.46 -3.65 -12.05
C ILE A 99 -9.07 -2.40 -12.66
N SER A 100 -9.58 -1.52 -11.84
CA SER A 100 -10.19 -0.27 -12.29
C SER A 100 -9.12 0.60 -12.97
N ASP A 101 -9.49 1.17 -14.10
CA ASP A 101 -8.61 2.03 -14.89
C ASP A 101 -8.14 3.25 -14.10
N SER A 102 -9.00 3.76 -13.20
CA SER A 102 -8.65 4.87 -12.32
C SER A 102 -7.53 4.52 -11.34
N ILE A 103 -7.50 3.28 -10.82
CA ILE A 103 -6.44 2.83 -9.90
C ILE A 103 -5.09 2.79 -10.60
N ILE A 104 -5.03 2.23 -11.83
CA ILE A 104 -3.78 2.20 -12.60
C ILE A 104 -3.27 3.62 -12.86
N LYS A 105 -4.16 4.53 -13.28
CA LYS A 105 -3.80 5.93 -13.54
C LYS A 105 -3.28 6.63 -12.30
N ASP A 106 -3.97 6.46 -11.16
CA ASP A 106 -3.59 7.12 -9.91
C ASP A 106 -2.27 6.58 -9.35
N LEU A 107 -2.05 5.26 -9.43
CA LEU A 107 -0.82 4.66 -8.90
C LEU A 107 0.41 4.96 -9.76
N PHE A 108 0.28 4.88 -11.08
CA PHE A 108 1.43 4.98 -11.97
C PHE A 108 1.56 6.34 -12.68
N GLY A 109 0.50 7.15 -12.71
CA GLY A 109 0.50 8.45 -13.39
C GLY A 109 0.57 8.32 -14.92
N VAL A 110 0.11 7.22 -15.48
CA VAL A 110 0.25 6.88 -16.91
C VAL A 110 -1.04 7.05 -17.71
N THR A 111 -0.89 7.29 -19.01
CA THR A 111 -2.00 7.42 -19.95
C THR A 111 -1.66 6.75 -21.29
N GLY A 112 -2.64 6.64 -22.19
CA GLY A 112 -2.41 6.17 -23.55
C GLY A 112 -1.83 4.76 -23.63
N ARG A 113 -0.77 4.60 -24.41
CA ARG A 113 -0.14 3.30 -24.70
C ARG A 113 0.44 2.65 -23.44
N GLU A 114 1.14 3.41 -22.63
CA GLU A 114 1.79 2.91 -21.39
C GLU A 114 0.75 2.37 -20.40
N PHE A 115 -0.41 3.03 -20.30
CA PHE A 115 -1.54 2.53 -19.51
C PHE A 115 -2.00 1.15 -19.97
N GLN A 116 -2.15 0.92 -21.30
CA GLN A 116 -2.56 -0.37 -21.84
C GLN A 116 -1.49 -1.46 -21.59
N GLU A 117 -0.23 -1.12 -21.70
CA GLU A 117 0.88 -2.02 -21.41
C GLU A 117 0.85 -2.49 -19.94
N ILE A 118 0.73 -1.58 -18.98
CA ILE A 118 0.64 -1.93 -17.54
C ILE A 118 -0.58 -2.81 -17.27
N LYS A 119 -1.73 -2.45 -17.80
CA LYS A 119 -2.97 -3.22 -17.63
C LYS A 119 -2.82 -4.64 -18.13
N SER A 120 -2.24 -4.80 -19.32
CA SER A 120 -1.95 -6.12 -19.91
C SER A 120 -0.94 -6.92 -19.07
N GLU A 121 0.11 -6.27 -18.57
CA GLU A 121 1.09 -6.95 -17.75
C GLU A 121 0.52 -7.42 -16.41
N ILE A 122 -0.33 -6.61 -15.74
CA ILE A 122 -1.01 -7.02 -14.50
C ILE A 122 -1.88 -8.26 -14.73
N ALA A 123 -2.67 -8.28 -15.81
CA ALA A 123 -3.52 -9.42 -16.16
C ALA A 123 -2.71 -10.67 -16.51
N GLY A 124 -1.52 -10.49 -17.10
CA GLY A 124 -0.60 -11.57 -17.51
C GLY A 124 0.32 -12.10 -16.41
N LEU A 125 0.32 -11.50 -15.21
CA LEU A 125 1.19 -11.95 -14.11
C LEU A 125 0.95 -13.43 -13.76
N GLN A 126 2.03 -14.14 -13.47
CA GLN A 126 1.99 -15.51 -13.00
C GLN A 126 2.06 -15.57 -11.46
N LYS A 127 1.84 -16.76 -10.90
CA LYS A 127 2.01 -16.99 -9.47
C LYS A 127 3.43 -16.60 -9.03
N GLY A 128 3.53 -15.77 -7.98
CA GLY A 128 4.80 -15.27 -7.47
C GLY A 128 5.37 -14.07 -8.24
N GLU A 129 4.65 -13.55 -9.24
CA GLU A 129 5.02 -12.30 -9.91
C GLU A 129 4.21 -11.13 -9.37
N LEU A 130 4.83 -9.97 -9.33
CA LEU A 130 4.20 -8.72 -8.91
C LEU A 130 4.78 -7.53 -9.70
N ILE A 131 4.00 -6.46 -9.73
CA ILE A 131 4.43 -5.16 -10.25
C ILE A 131 4.57 -4.19 -9.08
N ILE A 132 5.68 -3.45 -9.10
CA ILE A 132 5.93 -2.31 -8.21
C ILE A 132 6.03 -1.03 -9.01
N LYS A 133 5.71 0.09 -8.39
CA LYS A 133 6.02 1.41 -8.94
C LYS A 133 7.53 1.63 -8.87
N ASP A 134 8.13 1.98 -9.99
CA ASP A 134 9.55 2.34 -10.06
C ASP A 134 9.72 3.49 -11.06
N ASN A 135 9.97 4.66 -10.55
CA ASN A 135 10.19 5.86 -11.33
C ASN A 135 11.66 6.31 -11.33
N THR A 136 12.56 5.47 -10.85
CA THR A 136 13.99 5.81 -10.65
C THR A 136 14.62 6.30 -11.95
N MET A 137 14.43 5.58 -13.05
CA MET A 137 15.01 5.92 -14.35
C MET A 137 14.41 7.22 -14.92
N ALA A 138 13.09 7.40 -14.75
CA ALA A 138 12.41 8.63 -15.16
C ALA A 138 12.90 9.85 -14.38
N MET A 139 13.10 9.71 -13.06
CA MET A 139 13.65 10.79 -12.22
C MET A 139 15.09 11.16 -12.58
N LEU A 140 15.87 10.21 -13.10
CA LEU A 140 17.23 10.44 -13.60
C LEU A 140 17.26 11.03 -15.03
N GLY A 141 16.11 11.25 -15.66
CA GLY A 141 16.03 11.74 -17.04
C GLY A 141 16.48 10.73 -18.11
N LEU A 142 16.60 9.46 -17.72
CA LEU A 142 17.08 8.38 -18.61
C LEU A 142 15.97 7.70 -19.41
N GLY A 143 14.72 8.15 -19.23
CA GLY A 143 13.53 7.47 -19.75
C GLY A 143 13.27 6.14 -19.04
N GLY A 144 12.26 5.42 -19.44
CA GLY A 144 11.94 4.11 -18.88
C GLY A 144 10.52 3.96 -18.40
N LYS A 145 10.16 2.74 -18.05
CA LYS A 145 8.82 2.43 -17.52
C LYS A 145 8.68 2.94 -16.09
N MET A 146 7.47 3.41 -15.76
CA MET A 146 7.11 3.85 -14.40
C MET A 146 6.88 2.68 -13.43
N TYR A 147 7.20 1.47 -13.84
CA TYR A 147 6.97 0.26 -13.06
C TYR A 147 8.01 -0.81 -13.38
N LYS A 148 8.15 -1.74 -12.45
CA LYS A 148 9.03 -2.90 -12.59
C LYS A 148 8.27 -4.17 -12.23
N LYS A 149 8.42 -5.21 -13.08
CA LYS A 149 7.94 -6.56 -12.79
C LYS A 149 9.01 -7.30 -11.98
N ILE A 150 8.59 -7.91 -10.89
CA ILE A 150 9.45 -8.69 -9.99
C ILE A 150 8.88 -10.11 -9.88
N LYS A 151 9.76 -11.09 -9.85
CA LYS A 151 9.42 -12.48 -9.51
C LYS A 151 9.95 -12.77 -8.12
N VAL A 152 9.05 -13.17 -7.22
CA VAL A 152 9.41 -13.65 -5.89
C VAL A 152 9.86 -15.10 -6.02
N THR A 153 11.13 -15.36 -5.73
CA THR A 153 11.64 -16.72 -5.60
C THR A 153 11.31 -17.24 -4.22
N HIS A 154 10.80 -18.47 -4.15
CA HIS A 154 10.61 -19.13 -2.87
C HIS A 154 11.98 -19.29 -2.21
N LEU A 155 12.14 -18.70 -1.04
CA LEU A 155 13.19 -19.12 -0.11
C LEU A 155 12.71 -20.44 0.49
N ILE A 156 13.27 -21.54 0.01
CA ILE A 156 13.10 -22.87 0.62
C ILE A 156 14.00 -22.93 1.86
#